data_7beb10b3ed7f020c21ec18bf8e5e1ad9
#
_entry.id   7beb10b3ed7f020c21ec18bf8e5e1ad9
#
_cell.length_a   1.000
_cell.length_b   1.000
_cell.length_c   1.000
_cell.angle_alpha   90.00
_cell.angle_beta   90.00
_cell.angle_gamma   90.00
#
_symmetry.space_group_name_H-M   'P 1'
#
loop_
_entity.id
_entity.type
_entity.pdbx_description
1 polymer ?
#
loop_
_entity_poly.entity_id
_entity_poly.type
_entity_poly.pdbx_seq_one_letter_code
_entity_poly.pdbx_strand_id
1 'polypeptide(L)'
;MCLFLCVLCVLCGVMKIAHLSDPHLTSLDPVRWRELLNKRILGYLSWRLRRRRAHSREILSRTLAHLAGQQPDHLVISGDLTHLGAASECREAETWLNRIGAPDYISIVPGNHDRYIAADPEQTLGRWRAYMQSDPDAAARGPQFPYLRVRGPVALIGLSSAVPTPPFYASGRLGEEQLQHLSHLLEATAQQGLYRIVTLHHSPHSMSSRRGLSDAGALLSTLAGPGAELVIHGHGHRQMQATLQAGARRIPVFGVPSASASYNDPAKAPGYYIYEVNKLPSGWQACAKSFILNEETQEFEQGSLGGDLTT
;
A
#
# COMPACT_ATOMS: atom_id res chain seq x y z
N MET A 1 -22.53 -33.50 31.60
CA MET A 1 -22.53 -33.71 30.15
C MET A 1 -22.63 -32.32 29.49
N CYS A 2 -21.54 -31.56 29.55
CA CYS A 2 -21.44 -30.20 28.94
C CYS A 2 -19.96 -29.76 28.92
N LEU A 3 -19.12 -30.46 28.15
CA LEU A 3 -17.67 -30.17 28.06
C LEU A 3 -17.13 -30.32 26.64
N PHE A 4 -18.01 -30.25 25.61
CA PHE A 4 -17.58 -30.44 24.21
C PHE A 4 -17.84 -29.26 23.25
N LEU A 5 -18.18 -28.08 23.76
CA LEU A 5 -18.56 -26.93 22.91
C LEU A 5 -17.55 -25.78 22.91
N CYS A 6 -16.34 -25.95 23.44
CA CYS A 6 -15.37 -24.85 23.54
C CYS A 6 -14.04 -25.06 22.75
N VAL A 7 -13.93 -26.11 21.94
CA VAL A 7 -12.66 -26.40 21.19
C VAL A 7 -12.65 -25.92 19.76
N LEU A 8 -13.79 -25.56 19.17
CA LEU A 8 -13.88 -25.10 17.76
C LEU A 8 -13.69 -23.59 17.56
N CYS A 9 -13.60 -22.79 18.63
CA CYS A 9 -13.47 -21.33 18.56
C CYS A 9 -12.03 -20.80 18.73
N VAL A 10 -11.03 -21.68 18.89
CA VAL A 10 -9.63 -21.31 19.17
C VAL A 10 -8.74 -21.37 17.91
N LEU A 11 -9.25 -21.73 16.74
CA LEU A 11 -8.48 -21.91 15.51
C LEU A 11 -8.55 -20.73 14.52
N CYS A 12 -9.20 -19.62 14.83
CA CYS A 12 -9.06 -18.40 14.03
C CYS A 12 -7.95 -17.56 14.67
N GLY A 13 -6.69 -17.83 14.31
CA GLY A 13 -5.55 -17.03 14.74
C GLY A 13 -5.71 -15.57 14.28
N VAL A 14 -5.09 -14.65 15.03
CA VAL A 14 -5.01 -13.23 14.66
C VAL A 14 -4.29 -13.12 13.33
N MET A 15 -4.96 -12.53 12.31
CA MET A 15 -4.36 -12.26 11.00
C MET A 15 -3.51 -10.98 11.06
N LYS A 16 -2.23 -11.11 10.77
CA LYS A 16 -1.27 -10.00 10.78
C LYS A 16 -0.97 -9.53 9.36
N ILE A 17 -1.42 -8.34 9.01
CA ILE A 17 -1.13 -7.70 7.72
C ILE A 17 -0.07 -6.63 7.93
N ALA A 18 1.13 -6.83 7.39
CA ALA A 18 2.16 -5.80 7.37
C ALA A 18 1.92 -4.82 6.22
N HIS A 19 2.20 -3.55 6.44
CA HIS A 19 2.08 -2.49 5.43
C HIS A 19 3.32 -1.62 5.41
N LEU A 20 3.97 -1.56 4.26
CA LEU A 20 5.04 -0.62 3.97
C LEU A 20 4.78 0.13 2.66
N SER A 21 5.49 1.23 2.44
CA SER A 21 5.34 2.05 1.24
C SER A 21 6.64 2.76 0.88
N ASP A 22 6.69 3.25 -0.35
CA ASP A 22 7.73 4.18 -0.82
C ASP A 22 9.17 3.68 -0.55
N PRO A 23 9.51 2.41 -0.89
CA PRO A 23 10.85 1.88 -0.66
C PRO A 23 11.90 2.51 -1.57
N HIS A 24 11.52 3.06 -2.73
CA HIS A 24 12.41 3.72 -3.69
C HIS A 24 13.76 2.98 -3.86
N LEU A 25 13.67 1.73 -4.31
CA LEU A 25 14.74 0.71 -4.26
C LEU A 25 16.00 1.07 -5.01
N THR A 26 15.86 1.87 -6.07
CA THR A 26 16.85 1.92 -7.13
C THR A 26 17.76 3.14 -7.00
N SER A 27 19.04 2.97 -7.34
CA SER A 27 19.85 4.09 -7.77
C SER A 27 19.57 4.34 -9.26
N LEU A 28 19.56 5.60 -9.68
CA LEU A 28 19.38 5.94 -11.11
C LEU A 28 20.68 5.83 -11.93
N ASP A 29 21.75 5.29 -11.33
CA ASP A 29 23.03 5.12 -12.01
C ASP A 29 22.98 4.19 -13.25
N PRO A 30 22.17 3.09 -13.25
CA PRO A 30 22.04 2.22 -14.42
C PRO A 30 21.04 2.72 -15.46
N VAL A 31 20.31 3.84 -15.22
CA VAL A 31 19.34 4.37 -16.18
C VAL A 31 20.05 4.91 -17.42
N ARG A 32 19.69 4.35 -18.59
CA ARG A 32 20.31 4.76 -19.84
C ARG A 32 19.82 6.15 -20.26
N TRP A 33 20.67 6.98 -20.83
CA TRP A 33 20.33 8.32 -21.29
C TRP A 33 19.11 8.35 -22.23
N ARG A 34 18.91 7.31 -23.06
CA ARG A 34 17.75 7.16 -23.94
C ARG A 34 16.41 7.05 -23.19
N GLU A 35 16.43 6.49 -21.97
CA GLU A 35 15.23 6.40 -21.12
C GLU A 35 14.87 7.76 -20.52
N LEU A 36 15.79 8.73 -20.53
CA LEU A 36 15.62 10.09 -20.02
C LEU A 36 15.12 11.10 -21.06
N LEU A 37 14.98 10.73 -22.35
CA LEU A 37 14.56 11.62 -23.44
C LEU A 37 13.06 11.98 -23.38
N ASN A 38 12.55 12.27 -22.18
CA ASN A 38 11.16 12.64 -21.91
C ASN A 38 11.08 13.33 -20.53
N LYS A 39 9.89 13.41 -19.92
CA LYS A 39 9.68 13.98 -18.56
C LYS A 39 10.67 13.43 -17.51
N ARG A 40 11.19 12.19 -17.67
CA ARG A 40 12.13 11.57 -16.72
C ARG A 40 13.40 12.39 -16.53
N ILE A 41 13.83 13.19 -17.50
CA ILE A 41 15.03 14.05 -17.34
C ILE A 41 14.87 15.03 -16.19
N LEU A 42 13.69 15.62 -16.01
CA LEU A 42 13.40 16.55 -14.91
C LEU A 42 13.41 15.79 -13.55
N GLY A 43 12.85 14.59 -13.54
CA GLY A 43 12.90 13.70 -12.37
C GLY A 43 14.33 13.30 -12.01
N TYR A 44 15.14 12.94 -13.01
CA TYR A 44 16.56 12.59 -12.85
C TYR A 44 17.37 13.76 -12.27
N LEU A 45 17.22 14.96 -12.83
CA LEU A 45 17.90 16.16 -12.33
C LEU A 45 17.47 16.46 -10.89
N SER A 46 16.17 16.40 -10.60
CA SER A 46 15.67 16.58 -9.24
C SER A 46 16.22 15.51 -8.27
N TRP A 47 16.30 14.25 -8.71
CA TRP A 47 16.89 13.17 -7.91
C TRP A 47 18.38 13.43 -7.67
N ARG A 48 19.16 13.72 -8.70
CA ARG A 48 20.60 13.96 -8.61
C ARG A 48 20.94 15.12 -7.67
N LEU A 49 20.16 16.20 -7.72
CA LEU A 49 20.44 17.42 -6.97
C LEU A 49 19.91 17.39 -5.53
N ARG A 50 18.80 16.67 -5.26
CA ARG A 50 18.09 16.80 -3.99
C ARG A 50 17.75 15.46 -3.33
N ARG A 51 17.39 14.43 -4.11
CA ARG A 51 16.77 13.20 -3.57
C ARG A 51 17.70 11.98 -3.53
N ARG A 52 18.93 12.07 -4.06
CA ARG A 52 19.87 10.94 -4.11
C ARG A 52 20.16 10.34 -2.72
N ARG A 53 20.08 11.17 -1.67
CA ARG A 53 20.31 10.75 -0.29
C ARG A 53 19.03 10.63 0.54
N ALA A 54 17.87 10.80 -0.08
CA ALA A 54 16.59 10.76 0.62
C ALA A 54 16.15 9.34 1.01
N HIS A 55 16.72 8.34 0.36
CA HIS A 55 16.40 6.92 0.57
C HIS A 55 17.68 6.11 0.76
N SER A 56 17.67 5.19 1.73
CA SER A 56 18.80 4.34 2.10
C SER A 56 18.44 2.87 1.95
N ARG A 57 19.26 2.13 1.19
CA ARG A 57 19.13 0.67 1.07
C ARG A 57 19.40 -0.04 2.40
N GLU A 58 20.30 0.52 3.21
CA GLU A 58 20.61 -0.01 4.54
C GLU A 58 19.39 0.08 5.46
N ILE A 59 18.75 1.27 5.53
CA ILE A 59 17.53 1.47 6.30
C ILE A 59 16.43 0.53 5.82
N LEU A 60 16.22 0.41 4.50
CA LEU A 60 15.26 -0.53 3.95
C LEU A 60 15.55 -1.99 4.37
N SER A 61 16.81 -2.41 4.32
CA SER A 61 17.21 -3.75 4.74
C SER A 61 16.91 -4.00 6.22
N ARG A 62 17.17 -3.02 7.08
CA ARG A 62 16.85 -3.07 8.52
C ARG A 62 15.34 -3.10 8.75
N THR A 63 14.58 -2.28 8.02
CA THR A 63 13.11 -2.27 8.07
C THR A 63 12.56 -3.65 7.74
N LEU A 64 13.03 -4.27 6.66
CA LEU A 64 12.57 -5.60 6.26
C LEU A 64 12.99 -6.69 7.25
N ALA A 65 14.20 -6.63 7.79
CA ALA A 65 14.66 -7.59 8.79
C ALA A 65 13.83 -7.52 10.08
N HIS A 66 13.53 -6.31 10.55
CA HIS A 66 12.69 -6.10 11.73
C HIS A 66 11.23 -6.55 11.46
N LEU A 67 10.68 -6.20 10.28
CA LEU A 67 9.35 -6.62 9.85
C LEU A 67 9.23 -8.15 9.80
N ALA A 68 10.21 -8.84 9.23
CA ALA A 68 10.23 -10.30 9.17
C ALA A 68 10.22 -10.94 10.58
N GLY A 69 10.88 -10.31 11.57
CA GLY A 69 10.84 -10.71 12.97
C GLY A 69 9.45 -10.64 13.61
N GLN A 70 8.54 -9.83 13.06
CA GLN A 70 7.15 -9.75 13.52
C GLN A 70 6.26 -10.88 12.97
N GLN A 71 6.77 -11.67 12.02
CA GLN A 71 6.09 -12.81 11.39
C GLN A 71 4.67 -12.45 10.87
N PRO A 72 4.54 -11.49 9.94
CA PRO A 72 3.25 -11.19 9.34
C PRO A 72 2.79 -12.31 8.42
N ASP A 73 1.48 -12.51 8.33
CA ASP A 73 0.87 -13.49 7.45
C ASP A 73 0.81 -13.01 6.00
N HIS A 74 0.82 -11.68 5.80
CA HIS A 74 0.81 -11.07 4.47
C HIS A 74 1.44 -9.68 4.50
N LEU A 75 2.09 -9.30 3.40
CA LEU A 75 2.73 -8.00 3.22
C LEU A 75 2.02 -7.18 2.13
N VAL A 76 1.62 -5.97 2.46
CA VAL A 76 1.08 -4.99 1.51
C VAL A 76 2.12 -3.90 1.27
N ILE A 77 2.39 -3.60 -0.01
CA ILE A 77 3.29 -2.51 -0.43
C ILE A 77 2.45 -1.49 -1.21
N SER A 78 2.26 -0.30 -0.65
CA SER A 78 1.40 0.71 -1.27
C SER A 78 2.11 1.65 -2.24
N GLY A 79 3.10 1.14 -2.99
CA GLY A 79 3.66 1.78 -4.19
C GLY A 79 4.99 2.49 -4.01
N ASP A 80 5.40 3.14 -5.09
CA ASP A 80 6.66 3.87 -5.25
C ASP A 80 7.91 3.00 -5.00
N LEU A 81 7.97 1.86 -5.71
CA LEU A 81 9.15 1.00 -5.71
C LEU A 81 10.32 1.64 -6.46
N THR A 82 10.02 2.44 -7.48
CA THR A 82 10.99 3.10 -8.38
C THR A 82 11.06 4.61 -8.13
N HIS A 83 11.97 5.30 -8.84
CA HIS A 83 12.04 6.77 -8.85
C HIS A 83 11.44 7.38 -10.11
N LEU A 84 11.61 6.76 -11.26
CA LEU A 84 11.21 7.26 -12.58
C LEU A 84 10.40 6.25 -13.39
N GLY A 85 10.15 5.06 -12.88
CA GLY A 85 9.49 3.98 -13.60
C GLY A 85 10.24 3.56 -14.86
N ALA A 86 11.58 3.65 -14.87
CA ALA A 86 12.37 3.19 -16.00
C ALA A 86 12.39 1.66 -16.06
N ALA A 87 12.53 1.09 -17.26
CA ALA A 87 12.56 -0.36 -17.43
C ALA A 87 13.69 -1.04 -16.64
N SER A 88 14.83 -0.36 -16.49
CA SER A 88 15.94 -0.82 -15.64
C SER A 88 15.57 -0.87 -14.17
N GLU A 89 14.89 0.16 -13.66
CA GLU A 89 14.39 0.20 -12.28
C GLU A 89 13.35 -0.89 -12.03
N CYS A 90 12.43 -1.10 -12.98
CA CYS A 90 11.39 -2.13 -12.86
C CYS A 90 11.96 -3.55 -12.80
N ARG A 91 13.06 -3.83 -13.51
CA ARG A 91 13.78 -5.11 -13.40
C ARG A 91 14.45 -5.29 -12.03
N GLU A 92 15.03 -4.22 -11.50
CA GLU A 92 15.65 -4.27 -10.17
C GLU A 92 14.57 -4.51 -9.08
N ALA A 93 13.43 -3.84 -9.20
CA ALA A 93 12.29 -4.02 -8.31
C ALA A 93 11.71 -5.45 -8.39
N GLU A 94 11.59 -6.04 -9.59
CA GLU A 94 11.20 -7.44 -9.78
C GLU A 94 12.16 -8.40 -9.05
N THR A 95 13.46 -8.17 -9.20
CA THR A 95 14.49 -8.97 -8.53
C THR A 95 14.40 -8.85 -7.00
N TRP A 96 14.12 -7.65 -6.51
CA TRP A 96 13.95 -7.40 -5.08
C TRP A 96 12.68 -8.07 -4.54
N LEU A 97 11.55 -7.93 -5.24
CA LEU A 97 10.29 -8.58 -4.86
C LEU A 97 10.46 -10.10 -4.74
N ASN A 98 11.09 -10.73 -5.72
CA ASN A 98 11.35 -12.17 -5.71
C ASN A 98 12.23 -12.63 -4.53
N ARG A 99 13.03 -11.73 -3.94
CA ARG A 99 13.84 -12.02 -2.75
C ARG A 99 13.08 -11.90 -1.45
N ILE A 100 12.15 -10.97 -1.36
CA ILE A 100 11.43 -10.70 -0.11
C ILE A 100 10.20 -11.55 0.08
N GLY A 101 9.66 -12.14 -0.99
CA GLY A 101 8.56 -13.09 -0.88
C GLY A 101 7.87 -13.40 -2.20
N ALA A 102 7.09 -14.47 -2.19
CA ALA A 102 6.30 -14.91 -3.33
C ALA A 102 5.03 -14.04 -3.54
N PRO A 103 4.43 -14.07 -4.74
CA PRO A 103 3.24 -13.27 -5.05
C PRO A 103 2.01 -13.57 -4.19
N ASP A 104 1.92 -14.76 -3.60
CA ASP A 104 0.83 -15.12 -2.68
C ASP A 104 0.98 -14.47 -1.30
N TYR A 105 2.22 -14.18 -0.89
CA TYR A 105 2.55 -13.48 0.36
C TYR A 105 2.55 -11.96 0.23
N ILE A 106 2.75 -11.40 -0.97
CA ILE A 106 2.90 -9.95 -1.17
C ILE A 106 1.82 -9.41 -2.09
N SER A 107 1.16 -8.32 -1.69
CA SER A 107 0.26 -7.52 -2.51
C SER A 107 0.85 -6.13 -2.76
N ILE A 108 0.78 -5.64 -3.99
CA ILE A 108 1.32 -4.32 -4.37
C ILE A 108 0.24 -3.50 -5.07
N VAL A 109 0.22 -2.20 -4.82
CA VAL A 109 -0.43 -1.22 -5.70
C VAL A 109 0.61 -0.25 -6.23
N PRO A 110 0.55 0.20 -7.49
CA PRO A 110 1.56 1.09 -8.04
C PRO A 110 1.44 2.52 -7.50
N GLY A 111 2.59 3.17 -7.31
CA GLY A 111 2.67 4.59 -6.99
C GLY A 111 2.92 5.48 -8.21
N ASN A 112 2.94 6.80 -8.00
CA ASN A 112 3.14 7.76 -9.10
C ASN A 112 4.56 7.70 -9.69
N HIS A 113 5.55 7.28 -8.93
CA HIS A 113 6.90 7.05 -9.41
C HIS A 113 7.02 5.78 -10.24
N ASP A 114 6.21 4.78 -10.00
CA ASP A 114 6.16 3.53 -10.78
C ASP A 114 5.52 3.73 -12.15
N ARG A 115 4.61 4.70 -12.27
CA ARG A 115 3.94 5.09 -13.51
C ARG A 115 4.25 6.53 -13.91
N TYR A 116 5.53 6.88 -13.87
CA TYR A 116 6.02 8.25 -14.08
C TYR A 116 5.68 8.83 -15.45
N ILE A 117 5.67 7.99 -16.48
CA ILE A 117 5.21 8.28 -17.85
C ILE A 117 4.32 7.14 -18.34
N ALA A 118 3.59 7.38 -19.45
CA ALA A 118 3.02 6.29 -20.24
C ALA A 118 4.17 5.50 -20.90
N ALA A 119 4.33 4.25 -20.50
CA ALA A 119 5.35 3.35 -21.00
C ALA A 119 4.73 1.98 -21.26
N ASP A 120 5.43 1.14 -22.03
CA ASP A 120 5.02 -0.24 -22.29
C ASP A 120 4.86 -1.00 -20.96
N PRO A 121 3.66 -1.50 -20.64
CA PRO A 121 3.44 -2.23 -19.40
C PRO A 121 4.35 -3.46 -19.25
N GLU A 122 4.62 -4.19 -20.31
CA GLU A 122 5.46 -5.41 -20.26
C GLU A 122 6.93 -5.09 -19.90
N GLN A 123 7.37 -3.88 -20.20
CA GLN A 123 8.71 -3.42 -19.83
C GLN A 123 8.77 -2.79 -18.42
N THR A 124 7.61 -2.48 -17.84
CA THR A 124 7.48 -1.75 -16.57
C THR A 124 6.62 -2.52 -15.57
N LEU A 125 5.44 -2.02 -15.21
CA LEU A 125 4.57 -2.60 -14.17
C LEU A 125 4.13 -4.04 -14.45
N GLY A 126 4.04 -4.45 -15.71
CA GLY A 126 3.69 -5.82 -16.09
C GLY A 126 4.64 -6.88 -15.52
N ARG A 127 5.90 -6.50 -15.24
CA ARG A 127 6.89 -7.38 -14.57
C ARG A 127 6.46 -7.80 -13.18
N TRP A 128 5.65 -6.97 -12.51
CA TRP A 128 5.15 -7.23 -11.16
C TRP A 128 3.70 -7.70 -11.15
N ARG A 129 3.12 -8.00 -12.32
CA ARG A 129 1.71 -8.36 -12.47
C ARG A 129 1.27 -9.43 -11.46
N ALA A 130 2.11 -10.44 -11.23
CA ALA A 130 1.81 -11.50 -10.26
C ALA A 130 1.55 -10.98 -8.84
N TYR A 131 2.13 -9.85 -8.46
CA TYR A 131 1.93 -9.20 -7.16
C TYR A 131 0.73 -8.23 -7.13
N MET A 132 0.12 -7.95 -8.30
CA MET A 132 -0.96 -6.98 -8.50
C MET A 132 -2.18 -7.60 -9.19
N GLN A 133 -2.49 -8.85 -8.91
CA GLN A 133 -3.64 -9.54 -9.49
C GLN A 133 -4.48 -10.21 -8.40
N SER A 134 -5.75 -10.42 -8.71
CA SER A 134 -6.67 -11.16 -7.84
C SER A 134 -6.21 -12.59 -7.64
N ASP A 135 -6.69 -13.21 -6.56
CA ASP A 135 -6.58 -14.66 -6.40
C ASP A 135 -7.30 -15.37 -7.57
N PRO A 136 -6.89 -16.59 -7.97
CA PRO A 136 -7.41 -17.26 -9.16
C PRO A 136 -8.94 -17.35 -9.22
N ASP A 137 -9.59 -17.62 -8.08
CA ASP A 137 -11.04 -17.73 -7.99
C ASP A 137 -11.76 -16.38 -8.16
N ALA A 138 -11.09 -15.28 -7.83
CA ALA A 138 -11.60 -13.91 -7.97
C ALA A 138 -11.19 -13.26 -9.29
N ALA A 139 -10.13 -13.74 -9.95
CA ALA A 139 -9.54 -13.14 -11.16
C ALA A 139 -10.40 -13.31 -12.43
N ALA A 140 -11.37 -14.20 -12.41
CA ALA A 140 -12.01 -14.69 -13.65
C ALA A 140 -12.85 -13.65 -14.39
N ARG A 141 -13.04 -12.42 -13.93
CA ARG A 141 -14.12 -11.54 -14.44
C ARG A 141 -13.89 -10.03 -14.43
N GLY A 142 -12.66 -9.51 -14.42
CA GLY A 142 -12.51 -8.07 -14.36
C GLY A 142 -11.15 -7.53 -14.84
N PRO A 143 -11.02 -6.19 -14.90
CA PRO A 143 -9.76 -5.54 -15.19
C PRO A 143 -8.70 -5.87 -14.11
N GLN A 144 -7.43 -5.55 -14.37
CA GLN A 144 -6.35 -5.80 -13.40
C GLN A 144 -6.61 -5.09 -12.06
N PHE A 145 -7.23 -3.92 -12.07
CA PHE A 145 -7.60 -3.15 -10.88
C PHE A 145 -9.09 -2.78 -10.91
N PRO A 146 -9.78 -2.86 -9.75
CA PRO A 146 -9.27 -3.32 -8.47
C PRO A 146 -9.00 -4.83 -8.49
N TYR A 147 -7.96 -5.29 -7.81
CA TYR A 147 -7.79 -6.71 -7.54
C TYR A 147 -8.31 -7.06 -6.14
N LEU A 148 -8.67 -8.34 -5.95
CA LEU A 148 -9.09 -8.89 -4.66
C LEU A 148 -8.21 -10.08 -4.26
N ARG A 149 -7.70 -10.04 -3.04
CA ARG A 149 -7.04 -11.18 -2.40
C ARG A 149 -7.66 -11.44 -1.04
N VAL A 150 -7.95 -12.70 -0.77
CA VAL A 150 -8.50 -13.12 0.53
C VAL A 150 -7.42 -13.84 1.31
N ARG A 151 -7.13 -13.35 2.52
CA ARG A 151 -6.15 -13.93 3.44
C ARG A 151 -6.82 -14.16 4.78
N GLY A 152 -7.13 -15.44 5.07
CA GLY A 152 -7.96 -15.78 6.21
C GLY A 152 -9.28 -15.00 6.20
N PRO A 153 -9.59 -14.23 7.25
CA PRO A 153 -10.82 -13.45 7.34
C PRO A 153 -10.74 -12.07 6.67
N VAL A 154 -9.61 -11.72 6.04
CA VAL A 154 -9.35 -10.37 5.48
C VAL A 154 -9.44 -10.38 3.97
N ALA A 155 -10.19 -9.43 3.42
CA ALA A 155 -10.23 -9.09 2.00
C ALA A 155 -9.30 -7.88 1.75
N LEU A 156 -8.22 -8.11 1.00
CA LEU A 156 -7.29 -7.07 0.54
C LEU A 156 -7.71 -6.63 -0.86
N ILE A 157 -8.16 -5.38 -0.98
CA ILE A 157 -8.63 -4.79 -2.24
C ILE A 157 -7.63 -3.73 -2.67
N GLY A 158 -6.88 -4.01 -3.74
CA GLY A 158 -5.86 -3.10 -4.25
C GLY A 158 -6.38 -2.25 -5.40
N LEU A 159 -6.16 -0.93 -5.30
CA LEU A 159 -6.54 0.07 -6.30
C LEU A 159 -5.29 0.69 -6.93
N SER A 160 -5.32 0.91 -8.24
CA SER A 160 -4.30 1.71 -8.90
C SER A 160 -4.74 3.17 -8.99
N SER A 161 -4.12 4.04 -8.20
CA SER A 161 -4.28 5.48 -8.32
C SER A 161 -3.15 6.15 -9.15
N ALA A 162 -2.19 5.35 -9.61
CA ALA A 162 -1.05 5.82 -10.40
C ALA A 162 -1.47 6.15 -11.82
N VAL A 163 -1.28 7.41 -12.22
CA VAL A 163 -1.49 7.89 -13.58
C VAL A 163 -0.30 8.74 -14.02
N PRO A 164 0.08 8.73 -15.32
CA PRO A 164 1.05 9.69 -15.82
C PRO A 164 0.55 11.12 -15.64
N THR A 165 1.37 11.98 -15.06
CA THR A 165 1.03 13.38 -14.79
C THR A 165 1.96 14.35 -15.52
N PRO A 166 1.56 15.62 -15.74
CA PRO A 166 2.48 16.65 -16.21
C PRO A 166 3.67 16.87 -15.25
N PRO A 167 4.76 17.52 -15.68
CA PRO A 167 5.83 17.93 -14.79
C PRO A 167 5.31 18.69 -13.55
N PHE A 168 5.94 18.43 -12.38
CA PHE A 168 5.61 19.03 -11.10
C PHE A 168 4.26 18.60 -10.48
N TYR A 169 3.57 17.65 -11.11
CA TYR A 169 2.38 17.01 -10.54
C TYR A 169 2.71 15.57 -10.16
N ALA A 170 2.11 15.16 -9.05
CA ALA A 170 2.17 13.79 -8.50
C ALA A 170 0.78 13.41 -7.94
N SER A 171 -0.28 13.82 -8.64
CA SER A 171 -1.67 13.50 -8.28
C SER A 171 -2.07 12.13 -8.81
N GLY A 172 -2.97 11.47 -8.09
CA GLY A 172 -3.56 10.20 -8.48
C GLY A 172 -4.96 10.34 -9.04
N ARG A 173 -5.42 9.27 -9.70
CA ARG A 173 -6.80 9.12 -10.16
C ARG A 173 -7.16 7.64 -10.23
N LEU A 174 -8.37 7.29 -9.79
CA LEU A 174 -8.91 5.92 -9.87
C LEU A 174 -9.68 5.68 -11.17
N GLY A 175 -10.55 6.62 -11.52
CA GLY A 175 -11.45 6.53 -12.66
C GLY A 175 -12.75 5.77 -12.33
N GLU A 176 -13.76 6.01 -13.15
CA GLU A 176 -15.12 5.53 -12.91
C GLU A 176 -15.24 4.00 -12.96
N GLU A 177 -14.63 3.38 -13.97
CA GLU A 177 -14.67 1.93 -14.14
C GLU A 177 -14.11 1.19 -12.92
N GLN A 178 -12.96 1.63 -12.42
CA GLN A 178 -12.35 1.04 -11.22
C GLN A 178 -13.21 1.24 -9.97
N LEU A 179 -13.87 2.40 -9.83
CA LEU A 179 -14.76 2.67 -8.71
C LEU A 179 -16.05 1.85 -8.76
N GLN A 180 -16.61 1.60 -9.93
CA GLN A 180 -17.75 0.71 -10.11
C GLN A 180 -17.39 -0.74 -9.71
N HIS A 181 -16.25 -1.26 -10.18
CA HIS A 181 -15.78 -2.57 -9.78
C HIS A 181 -15.46 -2.65 -8.28
N LEU A 182 -14.92 -1.59 -7.68
CA LEU A 182 -14.71 -1.50 -6.24
C LEU A 182 -16.02 -1.68 -5.47
N SER A 183 -17.11 -1.02 -5.88
CA SER A 183 -18.42 -1.17 -5.24
C SER A 183 -18.86 -2.63 -5.22
N HIS A 184 -18.79 -3.31 -6.36
CA HIS A 184 -19.15 -4.72 -6.46
C HIS A 184 -18.29 -5.63 -5.58
N LEU A 185 -16.97 -5.40 -5.53
CA LEU A 185 -16.08 -6.18 -4.67
C LEU A 185 -16.37 -5.96 -3.18
N LEU A 186 -16.64 -4.70 -2.80
CA LEU A 186 -16.99 -4.36 -1.41
C LEU A 186 -18.31 -4.99 -0.99
N GLU A 187 -19.32 -5.01 -1.86
CA GLU A 187 -20.60 -5.68 -1.61
C GLU A 187 -20.44 -7.19 -1.47
N ALA A 188 -19.74 -7.83 -2.41
CA ALA A 188 -19.49 -9.26 -2.40
C ALA A 188 -18.71 -9.72 -1.18
N THR A 189 -17.67 -8.97 -0.78
CA THR A 189 -16.84 -9.29 0.40
C THR A 189 -17.57 -8.99 1.73
N ALA A 190 -18.48 -8.00 1.74
CA ALA A 190 -19.36 -7.77 2.88
C ALA A 190 -20.33 -8.95 3.09
N GLN A 191 -20.94 -9.46 2.02
CA GLN A 191 -21.82 -10.64 2.08
C GLN A 191 -21.10 -11.89 2.56
N GLN A 192 -19.80 -12.01 2.27
CA GLN A 192 -18.95 -13.09 2.78
C GLN A 192 -18.53 -12.86 4.25
N GLY A 193 -18.86 -11.70 4.83
CA GLY A 193 -18.47 -11.34 6.21
C GLY A 193 -16.97 -11.27 6.36
N LEU A 194 -16.25 -10.62 5.42
CA LEU A 194 -14.81 -10.40 5.45
C LEU A 194 -14.49 -9.00 5.97
N TYR A 195 -13.34 -8.86 6.65
CA TYR A 195 -12.76 -7.57 7.02
C TYR A 195 -12.08 -6.96 5.80
N ARG A 196 -12.54 -5.80 5.33
CA ARG A 196 -12.13 -5.22 4.03
C ARG A 196 -11.10 -4.13 4.24
N ILE A 197 -9.90 -4.36 3.71
CA ILE A 197 -8.82 -3.37 3.66
C ILE A 197 -8.66 -2.89 2.22
N VAL A 198 -8.93 -1.61 1.99
CA VAL A 198 -8.72 -0.97 0.70
C VAL A 198 -7.36 -0.31 0.68
N THR A 199 -6.54 -0.68 -0.31
CA THR A 199 -5.16 -0.17 -0.48
C THR A 199 -5.05 0.66 -1.75
N LEU A 200 -4.47 1.84 -1.64
CA LEU A 200 -4.10 2.69 -2.77
C LEU A 200 -2.82 3.47 -2.43
N HIS A 201 -2.19 4.08 -3.43
CA HIS A 201 -0.97 4.85 -3.17
C HIS A 201 -1.26 6.27 -2.68
N HIS A 202 -2.11 7.02 -3.39
CA HIS A 202 -2.41 8.41 -3.06
C HIS A 202 -3.44 8.50 -1.95
N SER A 203 -3.19 9.38 -0.97
CA SER A 203 -4.13 9.62 0.13
C SER A 203 -5.49 10.08 -0.36
N PRO A 204 -6.58 9.44 0.08
CA PRO A 204 -7.93 9.94 -0.13
C PRO A 204 -8.30 11.12 0.79
N HIS A 205 -7.50 11.35 1.83
CA HIS A 205 -7.64 12.51 2.70
C HIS A 205 -6.98 13.74 2.09
N SER A 206 -7.47 14.93 2.43
CA SER A 206 -7.06 16.20 1.83
C SER A 206 -5.54 16.37 1.68
N MET A 207 -5.10 16.45 0.44
CA MET A 207 -3.78 16.91 0.03
C MET A 207 -3.95 18.03 -1.01
N SER A 208 -2.85 18.69 -1.38
CA SER A 208 -2.93 19.68 -2.45
C SER A 208 -3.39 19.04 -3.77
N SER A 209 -4.08 19.80 -4.63
CA SER A 209 -4.54 19.36 -5.95
C SER A 209 -3.43 18.79 -6.85
N ARG A 210 -2.17 19.13 -6.57
CA ARG A 210 -1.00 18.64 -7.32
C ARG A 210 -0.50 17.27 -6.83
N ARG A 211 -0.93 16.82 -5.62
CA ARG A 211 -0.38 15.62 -4.97
C ARG A 211 -1.45 14.66 -4.44
N GLY A 212 -2.68 15.11 -4.31
CA GLY A 212 -3.78 14.29 -3.76
C GLY A 212 -4.42 13.38 -4.82
N LEU A 213 -5.38 12.60 -4.37
CA LEU A 213 -6.28 11.84 -5.22
C LEU A 213 -7.31 12.78 -5.85
N SER A 214 -7.30 12.94 -7.17
CA SER A 214 -8.13 13.93 -7.87
C SER A 214 -9.63 13.60 -7.82
N ASP A 215 -9.98 12.35 -7.70
CA ASP A 215 -11.34 11.82 -7.61
C ASP A 215 -11.67 11.22 -6.23
N ALA A 216 -11.06 11.78 -5.17
CA ALA A 216 -11.31 11.37 -3.79
C ALA A 216 -12.80 11.44 -3.40
N GLY A 217 -13.54 12.46 -3.88
CA GLY A 217 -14.99 12.57 -3.66
C GLY A 217 -15.77 11.40 -4.25
N ALA A 218 -15.40 10.93 -5.44
CA ALA A 218 -16.02 9.76 -6.06
C ALA A 218 -15.72 8.48 -5.26
N LEU A 219 -14.48 8.31 -4.78
CA LEU A 219 -14.13 7.21 -3.86
C LEU A 219 -14.97 7.25 -2.59
N LEU A 220 -15.14 8.42 -1.96
CA LEU A 220 -15.99 8.55 -0.78
C LEU A 220 -17.43 8.17 -1.06
N SER A 221 -17.97 8.58 -2.22
CA SER A 221 -19.32 8.20 -2.65
C SER A 221 -19.46 6.68 -2.83
N THR A 222 -18.45 6.02 -3.42
CA THR A 222 -18.41 4.56 -3.57
C THR A 222 -18.37 3.86 -2.22
N LEU A 223 -17.56 4.35 -1.27
CA LEU A 223 -17.46 3.80 0.07
C LEU A 223 -18.70 4.03 0.94
N ALA A 224 -19.53 5.04 0.63
CA ALA A 224 -20.71 5.37 1.43
C ALA A 224 -21.76 4.24 1.46
N GLY A 225 -21.88 3.46 0.40
CA GLY A 225 -22.80 2.33 0.29
C GLY A 225 -22.30 1.10 1.05
N PRO A 226 -21.44 0.26 0.43
CA PRO A 226 -20.96 -0.98 1.02
C PRO A 226 -20.03 -0.76 2.21
N GLY A 227 -19.24 0.31 2.23
CA GLY A 227 -18.22 0.59 3.23
C GLY A 227 -16.94 -0.24 3.06
N ALA A 228 -15.97 0.05 3.92
CA ALA A 228 -14.77 -0.75 4.18
C ALA A 228 -14.40 -0.58 5.65
N GLU A 229 -13.68 -1.52 6.23
CA GLU A 229 -13.24 -1.42 7.62
C GLU A 229 -11.99 -0.56 7.76
N LEU A 230 -11.15 -0.51 6.71
CA LEU A 230 -9.88 0.19 6.74
C LEU A 230 -9.46 0.65 5.33
N VAL A 231 -8.87 1.85 5.24
CA VAL A 231 -8.17 2.32 4.05
C VAL A 231 -6.70 2.58 4.40
N ILE A 232 -5.77 2.08 3.58
CA ILE A 232 -4.33 2.26 3.79
C ILE A 232 -3.65 2.84 2.54
N HIS A 233 -2.64 3.70 2.74
CA HIS A 233 -1.96 4.35 1.63
C HIS A 233 -0.51 4.76 1.96
N GLY A 234 0.24 5.19 0.95
CA GLY A 234 1.60 5.71 1.02
C GLY A 234 1.72 7.19 0.65
N HIS A 235 2.64 7.51 -0.26
CA HIS A 235 2.83 8.80 -0.93
C HIS A 235 3.26 9.97 -0.03
N GLY A 236 2.79 10.03 1.20
CA GLY A 236 3.07 11.15 2.12
C GLY A 236 4.47 11.11 2.74
N HIS A 237 5.13 9.97 2.72
CA HIS A 237 6.40 9.66 3.39
C HIS A 237 6.41 10.06 4.88
N ARG A 238 5.27 9.99 5.54
CA ARG A 238 5.09 10.32 6.97
C ARG A 238 3.95 9.52 7.55
N GLN A 239 3.97 9.38 8.85
CA GLN A 239 2.83 8.83 9.58
C GLN A 239 1.61 9.73 9.37
N MET A 240 0.50 9.14 8.99
CA MET A 240 -0.78 9.82 8.87
C MET A 240 -1.89 8.94 9.41
N GLN A 241 -2.75 9.54 10.21
CA GLN A 241 -3.96 8.95 10.72
C GLN A 241 -5.11 9.92 10.51
N ALA A 242 -6.18 9.43 9.90
CA ALA A 242 -7.39 10.21 9.66
C ALA A 242 -8.62 9.31 9.68
N THR A 243 -9.79 9.92 9.59
CA THR A 243 -11.06 9.24 9.39
C THR A 243 -11.74 9.82 8.16
N LEU A 244 -12.10 8.97 7.21
CA LEU A 244 -12.93 9.36 6.08
C LEU A 244 -14.40 9.36 6.51
N GLN A 245 -15.08 10.44 6.19
CA GLN A 245 -16.54 10.51 6.31
C GLN A 245 -17.16 10.12 4.96
N ALA A 246 -17.60 8.88 4.82
CA ALA A 246 -18.25 8.34 3.64
C ALA A 246 -19.77 8.16 3.90
N GLY A 247 -20.55 9.18 3.60
CA GLY A 247 -21.95 9.23 4.03
C GLY A 247 -22.08 9.16 5.56
N ALA A 248 -22.82 8.20 6.08
CA ALA A 248 -22.94 7.94 7.51
C ALA A 248 -21.78 7.12 8.11
N ARG A 249 -20.90 6.58 7.26
CA ARG A 249 -19.79 5.70 7.70
C ARG A 249 -18.55 6.51 8.07
N ARG A 250 -17.87 6.07 9.11
CA ARG A 250 -16.57 6.58 9.52
C ARG A 250 -15.53 5.49 9.27
N ILE A 251 -14.66 5.69 8.29
CA ILE A 251 -13.67 4.69 7.86
C ILE A 251 -12.28 5.18 8.28
N PRO A 252 -11.56 4.44 9.12
CA PRO A 252 -10.18 4.74 9.48
C PRO A 252 -9.27 4.73 8.24
N VAL A 253 -8.33 5.67 8.21
CA VAL A 253 -7.33 5.79 7.13
C VAL A 253 -5.95 5.94 7.73
N PHE A 254 -5.02 5.10 7.30
CA PHE A 254 -3.63 5.20 7.72
C PHE A 254 -2.69 5.37 6.53
N GLY A 255 -1.87 6.42 6.61
CA GLY A 255 -0.73 6.63 5.73
C GLY A 255 0.55 6.20 6.40
N VAL A 256 1.26 5.25 5.80
CA VAL A 256 2.53 4.74 6.32
C VAL A 256 3.70 5.63 5.85
N PRO A 257 4.76 5.83 6.66
CA PRO A 257 5.97 6.51 6.21
C PRO A 257 6.71 5.69 5.17
N SER A 258 7.70 6.31 4.49
CA SER A 258 8.58 5.57 3.60
C SER A 258 9.40 4.53 4.38
N ALA A 259 9.50 3.33 3.83
CA ALA A 259 10.27 2.24 4.44
C ALA A 259 11.80 2.44 4.37
N SER A 260 12.27 3.39 3.57
CA SER A 260 13.68 3.62 3.26
C SER A 260 14.14 5.05 3.51
N ALA A 261 13.27 5.95 4.03
CA ALA A 261 13.62 7.36 4.20
C ALA A 261 14.87 7.52 5.05
N SER A 262 15.78 8.41 4.60
CA SER A 262 16.92 8.82 5.40
C SER A 262 16.47 9.86 6.44
N TYR A 263 17.16 9.87 7.58
CA TYR A 263 16.90 10.83 8.66
C TYR A 263 17.28 12.24 8.25
N ASN A 264 16.29 13.07 7.93
CA ASN A 264 16.46 14.51 7.74
C ASN A 264 15.30 15.29 8.36
N ASP A 265 14.28 14.59 8.84
CA ASP A 265 13.04 15.16 9.39
C ASP A 265 12.38 14.09 10.26
N PRO A 266 12.27 14.28 11.58
CA PRO A 266 11.64 13.29 12.48
C PRO A 266 10.21 12.91 12.07
N ALA A 267 9.47 13.84 11.45
CA ALA A 267 8.13 13.56 10.94
C ALA A 267 8.11 12.58 9.74
N LYS A 268 9.28 12.27 9.19
CA LYS A 268 9.48 11.34 8.06
C LYS A 268 10.36 10.16 8.44
N ALA A 269 10.53 9.90 9.74
CA ALA A 269 11.27 8.72 10.19
C ALA A 269 10.73 7.46 9.50
N PRO A 270 11.63 6.60 8.98
CA PRO A 270 11.22 5.41 8.24
C PRO A 270 10.53 4.40 9.14
N GLY A 271 9.62 3.62 8.55
CA GLY A 271 8.89 2.64 9.31
C GLY A 271 7.86 1.87 8.50
N TYR A 272 7.08 1.09 9.21
CA TYR A 272 6.00 0.26 8.67
C TYR A 272 4.90 0.06 9.72
N TYR A 273 3.76 -0.46 9.30
CA TYR A 273 2.65 -0.76 10.19
C TYR A 273 2.29 -2.24 10.15
N ILE A 274 1.66 -2.74 11.22
CA ILE A 274 1.01 -4.05 11.26
C ILE A 274 -0.42 -3.85 11.73
N TYR A 275 -1.35 -4.41 10.96
CA TYR A 275 -2.76 -4.53 11.31
C TYR A 275 -3.02 -5.94 11.78
N GLU A 276 -3.47 -6.08 13.01
CA GLU A 276 -3.88 -7.36 13.59
C GLU A 276 -5.40 -7.41 13.55
N VAL A 277 -5.94 -8.39 12.83
CA VAL A 277 -7.38 -8.56 12.63
C VAL A 277 -7.81 -9.90 13.17
N ASN A 278 -8.80 -9.90 14.05
CA ASN A 278 -9.38 -11.09 14.64
C ASN A 278 -10.90 -11.08 14.48
N LYS A 279 -11.48 -12.20 14.06
CA LYS A 279 -12.93 -12.37 13.96
C LYS A 279 -13.46 -12.99 15.23
N LEU A 280 -14.30 -12.25 15.93
CA LEU A 280 -14.99 -12.70 17.14
C LEU A 280 -16.46 -13.00 16.84
N PRO A 281 -17.16 -13.77 17.68
CA PRO A 281 -18.61 -13.94 17.55
C PRO A 281 -19.41 -12.64 17.61
N SER A 282 -18.87 -11.61 18.30
CA SER A 282 -19.47 -10.29 18.46
C SER A 282 -19.16 -9.31 17.34
N GLY A 283 -18.31 -9.68 16.38
CA GLY A 283 -17.85 -8.79 15.31
C GLY A 283 -16.34 -8.84 15.11
N TRP A 284 -15.73 -7.74 14.68
CA TRP A 284 -14.31 -7.64 14.43
C TRP A 284 -13.57 -7.00 15.61
N GLN A 285 -12.44 -7.56 15.95
CA GLN A 285 -11.45 -6.93 16.82
C GLN A 285 -10.20 -6.68 15.97
N ALA A 286 -9.86 -5.42 15.77
CA ALA A 286 -8.69 -5.05 14.99
C ALA A 286 -7.89 -3.94 15.68
N CYS A 287 -6.56 -3.98 15.53
CA CYS A 287 -5.68 -2.93 16.00
C CYS A 287 -4.57 -2.66 14.98
N ALA A 288 -4.01 -1.45 15.03
CA ALA A 288 -2.90 -1.04 14.20
C ALA A 288 -1.70 -0.67 15.07
N LYS A 289 -0.55 -1.24 14.76
CA LYS A 289 0.74 -0.99 15.42
C LYS A 289 1.66 -0.30 14.43
N SER A 290 2.33 0.77 14.86
CA SER A 290 3.42 1.39 14.11
C SER A 290 4.77 0.91 14.61
N PHE A 291 5.72 0.77 13.71
CA PHE A 291 7.12 0.47 14.01
C PHE A 291 7.97 1.52 13.29
N ILE A 292 8.47 2.49 14.05
CA ILE A 292 9.19 3.64 13.51
C ILE A 292 10.63 3.59 14.00
N LEU A 293 11.56 3.72 13.08
CA LEU A 293 12.98 3.70 13.38
C LEU A 293 13.36 4.98 14.12
N ASN A 294 13.85 4.85 15.34
CA ASN A 294 14.39 5.96 16.12
C ASN A 294 15.81 6.29 15.62
N GLU A 295 16.09 7.57 15.37
CA GLU A 295 17.38 8.04 14.84
C GLU A 295 18.51 7.90 15.88
N GLU A 296 18.23 8.14 17.16
CA GLU A 296 19.24 8.14 18.22
C GLU A 296 19.62 6.71 18.62
N THR A 297 18.61 5.87 18.89
CA THR A 297 18.83 4.47 19.33
C THR A 297 19.11 3.53 18.18
N GLN A 298 18.73 3.93 16.96
CA GLN A 298 18.81 3.08 15.79
C GLN A 298 17.93 1.80 15.89
N GLU A 299 16.90 1.82 16.74
CA GLU A 299 15.95 0.72 16.95
C GLU A 299 14.55 1.10 16.50
N PHE A 300 13.72 0.10 16.18
CA PHE A 300 12.33 0.33 15.85
C PHE A 300 11.49 0.44 17.13
N GLU A 301 10.89 1.60 17.31
CA GLU A 301 9.95 1.85 18.41
C GLU A 301 8.54 1.44 17.99
N GLN A 302 7.91 0.61 18.80
CA GLN A 302 6.53 0.23 18.62
C GLN A 302 5.61 1.30 19.22
N GLY A 303 4.67 1.80 18.42
CA GLY A 303 3.55 2.63 18.84
C GLY A 303 2.21 1.97 18.53
N SER A 304 1.15 2.49 19.14
CA SER A 304 -0.21 2.16 18.79
C SER A 304 -0.80 3.29 17.96
N LEU A 305 -1.34 2.95 16.80
CA LEU A 305 -2.11 3.91 16.01
C LEU A 305 -3.52 3.97 16.60
N GLY A 306 -3.94 5.17 17.02
CA GLY A 306 -5.28 5.38 17.54
C GLY A 306 -6.33 5.15 16.46
N GLY A 307 -7.58 4.97 16.88
CA GLY A 307 -8.73 4.72 16.02
C GLY A 307 -9.38 3.39 16.39
N ASP A 308 -10.70 3.41 16.45
CA ASP A 308 -11.46 2.19 16.61
C ASP A 308 -11.53 1.47 15.26
N LEU A 309 -10.80 0.37 15.14
CA LEU A 309 -10.81 -0.54 13.98
C LEU A 309 -11.77 -1.71 14.20
N THR A 310 -12.44 -1.72 15.35
CA THR A 310 -13.41 -2.75 15.77
C THR A 310 -14.78 -2.42 15.18
N THR A 311 -15.46 -3.38 14.58
CA THR A 311 -16.80 -3.22 13.97
C THR A 311 -17.73 -4.36 14.36
#